data_eef2b77c93161cd39ea4704b885c5ab3
#
_entry.id   eef2b77c93161cd39ea4704b885c5ab3
#
_cell.length_a   1.000
_cell.length_b   1.000
_cell.length_c   1.000
_cell.angle_alpha   90.00
_cell.angle_beta   90.00
_cell.angle_gamma   90.00
#
_symmetry.space_group_name_H-M   'P 1'
#
loop_
_entity.id
_entity.type
_entity.pdbx_description
1 polymer ?
#
loop_
_entity_poly.entity_id
_entity_poly.type
_entity_poly.pdbx_seq_one_letter_code
_entity_poly.pdbx_strand_id
1 'polypeptide(L)'
;MNESVSLGRIAGIHVGFNWSLVVVAALIAWSLATSLLPSAASGQTSGAYWAAGVISAFVFLASLLAHELAHSVVAMRRGVKVEGITLWLFGGVSRFSSDTNSPGTQALFTFVGPLTSLVLGAVFYVISIAAGGGAHPGLVAATLSWLGYINISLGVFNLVPAFPLDGGRLLQSLIWLRTGDRLRATRIAARIGMGFAYLLIAYGLATFVFAGSLVGGVWSVFLGWFLLNAARSEEAGGLIRQALSGISVRDVMTPNPVQAPDNISVEAALHGYVLASRHSTFPTHDAGGQLSGLLTLGALKNVAPEARGTTFVKDVTCPLDSVPTASPADPVTNLLGVSEACSEGRTLVLDKGQLVGIISPSDITMLLQRSLTGRSSVRFGTMRPQP
;
A
#
# COMPACT_ATOMS: atom_id res chain seq x y z
N MET A 1 2.06 -5.37 2.61
CA MET A 1 1.69 -6.59 1.81
C MET A 1 2.93 -6.97 1.04
N ASN A 2 3.41 -8.21 1.21
CA ASN A 2 4.64 -8.65 0.57
C ASN A 2 4.31 -9.14 -0.85
N GLU A 3 5.12 -8.74 -1.83
CA GLU A 3 5.09 -9.37 -3.14
C GLU A 3 5.55 -10.82 -3.01
N SER A 4 4.94 -11.70 -3.80
CA SER A 4 5.33 -13.11 -3.83
C SER A 4 6.28 -13.41 -4.98
N VAL A 5 6.16 -12.68 -6.08
CA VAL A 5 6.98 -12.80 -7.28
C VAL A 5 7.28 -11.42 -7.86
N SER A 6 8.56 -11.16 -8.16
CA SER A 6 9.02 -9.96 -8.85
C SER A 6 9.00 -10.20 -10.37
N LEU A 7 8.37 -9.28 -11.10
CA LEU A 7 8.39 -9.23 -12.58
C LEU A 7 9.55 -8.41 -13.15
N GLY A 8 10.31 -7.73 -12.25
CA GLY A 8 11.39 -6.85 -12.65
C GLY A 8 11.00 -5.37 -12.68
N ARG A 9 11.64 -4.58 -13.55
CA ARG A 9 11.39 -3.13 -13.66
C ARG A 9 10.77 -2.77 -15.00
N ILE A 10 9.63 -2.06 -14.96
CA ILE A 10 8.94 -1.52 -16.13
C ILE A 10 8.91 0.01 -15.97
N ALA A 11 9.38 0.74 -16.97
CA ALA A 11 9.52 2.21 -16.92
C ALA A 11 10.29 2.73 -15.68
N GLY A 12 11.26 1.95 -15.17
CA GLY A 12 12.04 2.29 -13.97
C GLY A 12 11.36 1.94 -12.65
N ILE A 13 10.11 1.46 -12.68
CA ILE A 13 9.29 1.10 -11.51
C ILE A 13 9.41 -0.41 -11.27
N HIS A 14 9.67 -0.80 -10.02
CA HIS A 14 9.63 -2.21 -9.62
C HIS A 14 8.19 -2.73 -9.67
N VAL A 15 7.96 -3.85 -10.34
CA VAL A 15 6.64 -4.47 -10.50
C VAL A 15 6.69 -5.89 -9.96
N GLY A 16 5.79 -6.20 -9.06
CA GLY A 16 5.59 -7.54 -8.53
C GLY A 16 4.12 -7.93 -8.46
N PHE A 17 3.85 -9.19 -8.18
CA PHE A 17 2.49 -9.65 -7.92
C PHE A 17 2.42 -10.62 -6.74
N ASN A 18 1.24 -10.71 -6.16
CA ASN A 18 0.89 -11.68 -5.13
C ASN A 18 0.21 -12.91 -5.76
N TRP A 19 0.39 -14.10 -5.19
CA TRP A 19 -0.24 -15.33 -5.65
C TRP A 19 -1.75 -15.26 -5.81
N SER A 20 -2.41 -14.39 -5.07
CA SER A 20 -3.86 -14.16 -5.21
C SER A 20 -4.27 -13.72 -6.63
N LEU A 21 -3.36 -13.09 -7.39
CA LEU A 21 -3.61 -12.69 -8.78
C LEU A 21 -3.78 -13.91 -9.71
N VAL A 22 -3.03 -14.98 -9.46
CA VAL A 22 -3.13 -16.23 -10.24
C VAL A 22 -4.51 -16.86 -10.06
N VAL A 23 -5.03 -16.83 -8.83
CA VAL A 23 -6.39 -17.33 -8.53
C VAL A 23 -7.43 -16.53 -9.32
N VAL A 24 -7.32 -15.19 -9.33
CA VAL A 24 -8.22 -14.34 -10.13
C VAL A 24 -8.13 -14.61 -11.60
N ALA A 25 -6.91 -14.73 -12.15
CA ALA A 25 -6.71 -15.07 -13.55
C ALA A 25 -7.36 -16.41 -13.94
N ALA A 26 -7.21 -17.43 -13.08
CA ALA A 26 -7.80 -18.74 -13.28
C ALA A 26 -9.34 -18.69 -13.23
N LEU A 27 -9.92 -17.94 -12.28
CA LEU A 27 -11.37 -17.77 -12.17
C LEU A 27 -11.95 -17.02 -13.39
N ILE A 28 -11.27 -15.97 -13.85
CA ILE A 28 -11.67 -15.24 -15.06
C ILE A 28 -11.63 -16.18 -16.28
N ALA A 29 -10.51 -16.88 -16.49
CA ALA A 29 -10.35 -17.80 -17.60
C ALA A 29 -11.41 -18.91 -17.58
N TRP A 30 -11.68 -19.48 -16.39
CA TRP A 30 -12.70 -20.50 -16.21
C TRP A 30 -14.11 -19.97 -16.50
N SER A 31 -14.50 -18.84 -15.94
CA SER A 31 -15.81 -18.22 -16.19
C SER A 31 -16.03 -17.88 -17.66
N LEU A 32 -15.00 -17.35 -18.33
CA LEU A 32 -15.04 -17.05 -19.75
C LEU A 32 -15.20 -18.33 -20.58
N ALA A 33 -14.37 -19.35 -20.33
CA ALA A 33 -14.33 -20.58 -21.12
C ALA A 33 -15.59 -21.43 -20.97
N THR A 34 -16.21 -21.44 -19.79
CA THR A 34 -17.33 -22.36 -19.49
C THR A 34 -18.71 -21.71 -19.56
N SER A 35 -18.80 -20.39 -19.51
CA SER A 35 -20.10 -19.69 -19.45
C SER A 35 -20.21 -18.56 -20.47
N LEU A 36 -19.41 -17.50 -20.34
CA LEU A 36 -19.60 -16.26 -21.10
C LEU A 36 -19.31 -16.41 -22.60
N LEU A 37 -18.19 -17.01 -22.99
CA LEU A 37 -17.84 -17.16 -24.40
C LEU A 37 -18.72 -18.19 -25.11
N PRO A 38 -19.05 -19.38 -24.55
CA PRO A 38 -20.01 -20.30 -25.16
C PRO A 38 -21.40 -19.70 -25.39
N SER A 39 -21.88 -18.85 -24.48
CA SER A 39 -23.17 -18.17 -24.64
C SER A 39 -23.15 -17.04 -25.67
N ALA A 40 -22.02 -16.33 -25.81
CA ALA A 40 -21.86 -15.20 -26.72
C ALA A 40 -21.50 -15.63 -28.16
N ALA A 41 -20.70 -16.66 -28.33
CA ALA A 41 -20.18 -17.17 -29.63
C ALA A 41 -20.24 -18.69 -29.65
N SER A 42 -21.45 -19.24 -29.85
CA SER A 42 -21.69 -20.70 -29.88
C SER A 42 -20.99 -21.43 -31.04
N GLY A 43 -20.83 -22.76 -30.90
CA GLY A 43 -20.35 -23.62 -31.96
C GLY A 43 -18.83 -23.75 -32.07
N GLN A 44 -18.08 -23.21 -31.11
CA GLN A 44 -16.62 -23.38 -31.07
C GLN A 44 -16.22 -24.63 -30.27
N THR A 45 -14.99 -25.09 -30.43
CA THR A 45 -14.45 -26.20 -29.63
C THR A 45 -14.16 -25.73 -28.19
N SER A 46 -14.24 -26.67 -27.24
CA SER A 46 -13.88 -26.37 -25.84
C SER A 46 -12.46 -25.82 -25.72
N GLY A 47 -11.51 -26.33 -26.48
CA GLY A 47 -10.13 -25.83 -26.51
C GLY A 47 -10.03 -24.38 -26.97
N ALA A 48 -10.85 -23.95 -27.94
CA ALA A 48 -10.89 -22.56 -28.39
C ALA A 48 -11.43 -21.63 -27.34
N TYR A 49 -12.47 -22.00 -26.57
CA TYR A 49 -12.98 -21.22 -25.46
C TYR A 49 -11.97 -21.09 -24.35
N TRP A 50 -11.25 -22.17 -23.99
CA TRP A 50 -10.20 -22.10 -22.95
C TRP A 50 -9.02 -21.24 -23.39
N ALA A 51 -8.57 -21.37 -24.67
CA ALA A 51 -7.51 -20.50 -25.17
C ALA A 51 -7.92 -19.01 -25.13
N ALA A 52 -9.13 -18.70 -25.62
CA ALA A 52 -9.66 -17.33 -25.57
C ALA A 52 -9.81 -16.82 -24.13
N GLY A 53 -10.30 -17.65 -23.20
CA GLY A 53 -10.45 -17.29 -21.79
C GLY A 53 -9.12 -16.99 -21.09
N VAL A 54 -8.10 -17.83 -21.31
CA VAL A 54 -6.76 -17.64 -20.77
C VAL A 54 -6.10 -16.38 -21.36
N ILE A 55 -6.14 -16.19 -22.67
CA ILE A 55 -5.60 -15.00 -23.34
C ILE A 55 -6.30 -13.75 -22.80
N SER A 56 -7.64 -13.78 -22.65
CA SER A 56 -8.41 -12.64 -22.10
C SER A 56 -8.00 -12.30 -20.67
N ALA A 57 -7.79 -13.30 -19.83
CA ALA A 57 -7.33 -13.08 -18.47
C ALA A 57 -5.95 -12.38 -18.43
N PHE A 58 -5.00 -12.84 -19.26
CA PHE A 58 -3.68 -12.18 -19.34
C PHE A 58 -3.76 -10.77 -19.91
N VAL A 59 -4.55 -10.53 -20.95
CA VAL A 59 -4.74 -9.19 -21.53
C VAL A 59 -5.41 -8.25 -20.54
N PHE A 60 -6.40 -8.73 -19.78
CA PHE A 60 -7.01 -7.94 -18.72
C PHE A 60 -6.02 -7.58 -17.59
N LEU A 61 -5.19 -8.53 -17.16
CA LEU A 61 -4.14 -8.25 -16.16
C LEU A 61 -3.09 -7.26 -16.68
N ALA A 62 -2.75 -7.34 -17.96
CA ALA A 62 -1.89 -6.36 -18.63
C ALA A 62 -2.56 -4.97 -18.67
N SER A 63 -3.88 -4.91 -18.91
CA SER A 63 -4.65 -3.65 -18.86
C SER A 63 -4.68 -3.07 -17.43
N LEU A 64 -4.84 -3.92 -16.41
CA LEU A 64 -4.77 -3.52 -15.02
C LEU A 64 -3.39 -2.97 -14.66
N LEU A 65 -2.32 -3.63 -15.12
CA LEU A 65 -0.95 -3.13 -14.95
C LEU A 65 -0.75 -1.78 -15.67
N ALA A 66 -1.30 -1.62 -16.88
CA ALA A 66 -1.24 -0.34 -17.61
C ALA A 66 -1.95 0.79 -16.86
N HIS A 67 -3.09 0.51 -16.21
CA HIS A 67 -3.79 1.43 -15.32
C HIS A 67 -2.87 1.90 -14.17
N GLU A 68 -2.25 0.98 -13.45
CA GLU A 68 -1.33 1.30 -12.33
C GLU A 68 -0.05 2.01 -12.79
N LEU A 69 0.49 1.60 -13.93
CA LEU A 69 1.65 2.24 -14.53
C LEU A 69 1.33 3.69 -14.94
N ALA A 70 0.12 3.96 -15.42
CA ALA A 70 -0.30 5.31 -15.80
C ALA A 70 -0.27 6.25 -14.58
N HIS A 71 -0.82 5.81 -13.43
CA HIS A 71 -0.70 6.57 -12.18
C HIS A 71 0.76 6.84 -11.81
N SER A 72 1.56 5.79 -11.79
CA SER A 72 2.94 5.82 -11.31
C SER A 72 3.86 6.65 -12.20
N VAL A 73 3.74 6.54 -13.53
CA VAL A 73 4.53 7.32 -14.49
C VAL A 73 4.19 8.81 -14.41
N VAL A 74 2.91 9.16 -14.30
CA VAL A 74 2.51 10.57 -14.17
C VAL A 74 2.94 11.13 -12.82
N ALA A 75 2.84 10.36 -11.73
CA ALA A 75 3.34 10.74 -10.42
C ALA A 75 4.85 11.04 -10.45
N MET A 76 5.66 10.14 -11.04
CA MET A 76 7.12 10.34 -11.18
C MET A 76 7.46 11.57 -12.01
N ARG A 77 6.75 11.81 -13.14
CA ARG A 77 6.95 13.02 -13.96
C ARG A 77 6.63 14.31 -13.21
N ARG A 78 5.85 14.22 -12.13
CA ARG A 78 5.51 15.33 -11.23
C ARG A 78 6.40 15.39 -9.96
N GLY A 79 7.47 14.59 -9.91
CA GLY A 79 8.44 14.59 -8.81
C GLY A 79 8.03 13.74 -7.58
N VAL A 80 6.97 12.94 -7.69
CA VAL A 80 6.59 12.00 -6.63
C VAL A 80 7.41 10.72 -6.79
N LYS A 81 8.12 10.30 -5.75
CA LYS A 81 8.89 9.05 -5.77
C LYS A 81 7.97 7.84 -5.65
N VAL A 82 8.10 6.89 -6.58
CA VAL A 82 7.37 5.63 -6.62
C VAL A 82 8.35 4.50 -6.31
N GLU A 83 8.06 3.71 -5.28
CA GLU A 83 8.90 2.58 -4.86
C GLU A 83 8.61 1.33 -5.70
N GLY A 84 7.35 1.09 -6.03
CA GLY A 84 6.94 -0.06 -6.80
C GLY A 84 5.43 -0.23 -6.89
N ILE A 85 5.04 -1.18 -7.74
CA ILE A 85 3.65 -1.59 -7.95
C ILE A 85 3.54 -3.07 -7.57
N THR A 86 2.58 -3.41 -6.72
CA THR A 86 2.26 -4.81 -6.40
C THR A 86 0.82 -5.11 -6.82
N LEU A 87 0.64 -6.04 -7.75
CA LEU A 87 -0.68 -6.52 -8.17
C LEU A 87 -1.16 -7.63 -7.25
N TRP A 88 -2.43 -7.58 -6.85
CA TRP A 88 -3.08 -8.57 -5.98
C TRP A 88 -4.57 -8.73 -6.29
N LEU A 89 -5.28 -9.55 -5.49
CA LEU A 89 -6.69 -9.94 -5.70
C LEU A 89 -7.63 -8.76 -6.05
N PHE A 90 -7.50 -7.63 -5.37
CA PHE A 90 -8.41 -6.47 -5.52
C PHE A 90 -7.84 -5.34 -6.40
N GLY A 91 -6.79 -5.60 -7.18
CA GLY A 91 -6.20 -4.60 -8.07
C GLY A 91 -4.70 -4.41 -7.88
N GLY A 92 -4.20 -3.22 -8.18
CA GLY A 92 -2.83 -2.82 -7.96
C GLY A 92 -2.67 -1.91 -6.74
N VAL A 93 -1.53 -2.00 -6.09
CA VAL A 93 -1.14 -1.06 -5.03
C VAL A 93 0.19 -0.44 -5.41
N SER A 94 0.15 0.83 -5.75
CA SER A 94 1.34 1.66 -5.98
C SER A 94 1.84 2.23 -4.66
N ARG A 95 3.09 1.92 -4.32
CA ARG A 95 3.75 2.45 -3.12
C ARG A 95 4.47 3.74 -3.45
N PHE A 96 4.04 4.83 -2.81
CA PHE A 96 4.65 6.15 -2.94
C PHE A 96 5.47 6.45 -1.68
N SER A 97 6.77 6.77 -1.85
CA SER A 97 7.66 7.13 -0.72
C SER A 97 7.38 8.52 -0.15
N SER A 98 6.66 9.36 -0.88
CA SER A 98 6.32 10.70 -0.44
C SER A 98 4.89 11.05 -0.83
N ASP A 99 4.20 11.70 0.08
CA ASP A 99 2.92 12.34 -0.23
C ASP A 99 3.15 13.56 -1.12
N THR A 100 2.26 13.77 -2.07
CA THR A 100 2.25 15.03 -2.82
C THR A 100 1.69 16.17 -1.96
N ASN A 101 2.34 17.32 -2.01
CA ASN A 101 1.86 18.55 -1.37
C ASN A 101 0.98 19.40 -2.31
N SER A 102 0.71 18.91 -3.53
CA SER A 102 -0.08 19.62 -4.54
C SER A 102 -1.35 18.86 -4.87
N PRO A 103 -2.54 19.44 -4.57
CA PRO A 103 -3.81 18.80 -4.89
C PRO A 103 -4.01 18.63 -6.41
N GLY A 104 -3.50 19.53 -7.24
CA GLY A 104 -3.58 19.42 -8.70
C GLY A 104 -2.74 18.24 -9.22
N THR A 105 -1.54 18.05 -8.67
CA THR A 105 -0.71 16.88 -8.99
C THR A 105 -1.39 15.59 -8.59
N GLN A 106 -1.99 15.53 -7.39
CA GLN A 106 -2.73 14.36 -6.93
C GLN A 106 -3.93 14.08 -7.86
N ALA A 107 -4.73 15.07 -8.18
CA ALA A 107 -5.88 14.92 -9.08
C ALA A 107 -5.45 14.35 -10.45
N LEU A 108 -4.36 14.88 -11.02
CA LEU A 108 -3.89 14.48 -12.33
C LEU A 108 -3.44 13.01 -12.36
N PHE A 109 -2.50 12.62 -11.49
CA PHE A 109 -2.02 11.24 -11.53
C PHE A 109 -3.11 10.24 -11.12
N THR A 110 -4.06 10.61 -10.23
CA THR A 110 -5.18 9.75 -9.87
C THR A 110 -6.17 9.57 -11.03
N PHE A 111 -6.42 10.61 -11.83
CA PHE A 111 -7.36 10.51 -12.95
C PHE A 111 -6.85 9.69 -14.13
N VAL A 112 -5.54 9.66 -14.34
CA VAL A 112 -4.94 9.02 -15.54
C VAL A 112 -5.15 7.50 -15.57
N GLY A 113 -5.19 6.80 -14.43
CA GLY A 113 -5.48 5.37 -14.38
C GLY A 113 -6.86 5.02 -14.94
N PRO A 114 -7.95 5.55 -14.35
CA PRO A 114 -9.29 5.37 -14.91
C PRO A 114 -9.40 5.78 -16.39
N LEU A 115 -8.78 6.88 -16.78
CA LEU A 115 -8.75 7.31 -18.18
C LEU A 115 -8.07 6.25 -19.08
N THR A 116 -6.97 5.67 -18.64
CA THR A 116 -6.27 4.58 -19.36
C THR A 116 -7.19 3.39 -19.56
N SER A 117 -7.91 2.97 -18.52
CA SER A 117 -8.87 1.87 -18.62
C SER A 117 -10.02 2.18 -19.57
N LEU A 118 -10.58 3.40 -19.52
CA LEU A 118 -11.65 3.83 -20.44
C LEU A 118 -11.17 3.84 -21.90
N VAL A 119 -9.96 4.34 -22.15
CA VAL A 119 -9.37 4.36 -23.50
C VAL A 119 -9.12 2.94 -24.00
N LEU A 120 -8.49 2.07 -23.20
CA LEU A 120 -8.27 0.65 -23.56
C LEU A 120 -9.60 -0.05 -23.82
N GLY A 121 -10.61 0.18 -22.98
CA GLY A 121 -11.94 -0.39 -23.14
C GLY A 121 -12.60 0.07 -24.45
N ALA A 122 -12.53 1.35 -24.77
CA ALA A 122 -13.03 1.90 -26.02
C ALA A 122 -12.29 1.30 -27.23
N VAL A 123 -10.97 1.16 -27.18
CA VAL A 123 -10.15 0.55 -28.24
C VAL A 123 -10.56 -0.91 -28.46
N PHE A 124 -10.66 -1.71 -27.41
CA PHE A 124 -11.10 -3.11 -27.54
C PHE A 124 -12.51 -3.22 -28.14
N TYR A 125 -13.41 -2.32 -27.72
CA TYR A 125 -14.79 -2.30 -28.21
C TYR A 125 -14.86 -1.95 -29.69
N VAL A 126 -14.11 -0.92 -30.13
CA VAL A 126 -14.04 -0.53 -31.55
C VAL A 126 -13.44 -1.66 -32.41
N ILE A 127 -12.38 -2.30 -31.94
CA ILE A 127 -11.78 -3.45 -32.65
C ILE A 127 -12.77 -4.62 -32.72
N SER A 128 -13.56 -4.85 -31.65
CA SER A 128 -14.61 -5.86 -31.66
C SER A 128 -15.63 -5.63 -32.75
N ILE A 129 -16.11 -4.40 -32.91
CA ILE A 129 -17.06 -4.01 -33.97
C ILE A 129 -16.45 -4.28 -35.33
N ALA A 130 -15.20 -3.87 -35.56
CA ALA A 130 -14.48 -4.10 -36.79
C ALA A 130 -14.24 -5.62 -37.11
N ALA A 131 -14.15 -6.44 -36.06
CA ALA A 131 -14.00 -7.90 -36.17
C ALA A 131 -15.36 -8.63 -36.32
N GLY A 132 -16.43 -7.93 -36.64
CA GLY A 132 -17.78 -8.52 -36.81
C GLY A 132 -18.56 -8.64 -35.51
N GLY A 133 -18.28 -7.78 -34.53
CA GLY A 133 -19.08 -7.63 -33.29
C GLY A 133 -20.50 -7.16 -33.63
N GLY A 134 -21.52 -7.89 -33.19
CA GLY A 134 -22.93 -7.60 -33.42
C GLY A 134 -23.81 -8.61 -32.69
N ALA A 135 -25.00 -8.87 -33.22
CA ALA A 135 -25.95 -9.80 -32.61
C ALA A 135 -25.45 -11.26 -32.52
N HIS A 136 -24.57 -11.65 -33.43
CA HIS A 136 -23.96 -13.02 -33.48
C HIS A 136 -22.43 -12.89 -33.67
N PRO A 137 -21.68 -12.44 -32.65
CA PRO A 137 -20.24 -12.25 -32.82
C PRO A 137 -19.50 -13.58 -32.94
N GLY A 138 -18.45 -13.59 -33.74
CA GLY A 138 -17.47 -14.68 -33.69
C GLY A 138 -16.67 -14.64 -32.36
N LEU A 139 -15.94 -15.71 -32.04
CA LEU A 139 -15.21 -15.86 -30.77
C LEU A 139 -14.25 -14.67 -30.49
N VAL A 140 -13.54 -14.21 -31.52
CA VAL A 140 -12.60 -13.07 -31.40
C VAL A 140 -13.36 -11.78 -31.06
N ALA A 141 -14.46 -11.51 -31.76
CA ALA A 141 -15.26 -10.31 -31.48
C ALA A 141 -15.91 -10.36 -30.08
N ALA A 142 -16.43 -11.52 -29.66
CA ALA A 142 -16.97 -11.72 -28.32
C ALA A 142 -15.89 -11.50 -27.22
N THR A 143 -14.69 -12.02 -27.43
CA THR A 143 -13.53 -11.85 -26.53
C THR A 143 -13.15 -10.37 -26.40
N LEU A 144 -13.04 -9.66 -27.53
CA LEU A 144 -12.72 -8.22 -27.56
C LEU A 144 -13.84 -7.37 -26.94
N SER A 145 -15.11 -7.73 -27.17
CA SER A 145 -16.25 -7.07 -26.51
C SER A 145 -16.18 -7.21 -24.99
N TRP A 146 -15.85 -8.40 -24.48
CA TRP A 146 -15.68 -8.61 -23.04
C TRP A 146 -14.51 -7.80 -22.47
N LEU A 147 -13.35 -7.77 -23.16
CA LEU A 147 -12.20 -6.94 -22.78
C LEU A 147 -12.57 -5.45 -22.78
N GLY A 148 -13.33 -5.01 -23.76
CA GLY A 148 -13.87 -3.65 -23.80
C GLY A 148 -14.76 -3.35 -22.60
N TYR A 149 -15.74 -4.20 -22.34
CA TYR A 149 -16.68 -4.07 -21.23
C TYR A 149 -15.98 -4.05 -19.87
N ILE A 150 -15.08 -5.00 -19.61
CA ILE A 150 -14.43 -5.09 -18.30
C ILE A 150 -13.48 -3.90 -18.04
N ASN A 151 -12.78 -3.38 -19.04
CA ASN A 151 -11.92 -2.20 -18.92
C ASN A 151 -12.74 -0.92 -18.72
N ILE A 152 -13.86 -0.75 -19.46
CA ILE A 152 -14.78 0.36 -19.22
C ILE A 152 -15.35 0.28 -17.80
N SER A 153 -15.79 -0.90 -17.38
CA SER A 153 -16.31 -1.13 -16.03
C SER A 153 -15.27 -0.81 -14.96
N LEU A 154 -14.00 -1.21 -15.15
CA LEU A 154 -12.88 -0.89 -14.27
C LEU A 154 -12.67 0.64 -14.16
N GLY A 155 -12.67 1.34 -15.30
CA GLY A 155 -12.50 2.78 -15.34
C GLY A 155 -13.66 3.53 -14.66
N VAL A 156 -14.90 3.15 -14.97
CA VAL A 156 -16.11 3.76 -14.38
C VAL A 156 -16.18 3.46 -12.87
N PHE A 157 -15.93 2.22 -12.46
CA PHE A 157 -15.93 1.85 -11.04
C PHE A 157 -14.87 2.61 -10.26
N ASN A 158 -13.66 2.75 -10.80
CA ASN A 158 -12.60 3.54 -10.16
C ASN A 158 -12.90 5.04 -10.12
N LEU A 159 -13.81 5.57 -10.93
CA LEU A 159 -14.25 6.96 -10.85
C LEU A 159 -15.36 7.19 -9.81
N VAL A 160 -15.91 6.14 -9.19
CA VAL A 160 -16.86 6.30 -8.09
C VAL A 160 -16.21 7.10 -6.96
N PRO A 161 -16.86 8.18 -6.44
CA PRO A 161 -16.25 9.07 -5.46
C PRO A 161 -16.23 8.45 -4.05
N ALA A 162 -15.61 7.29 -3.91
CA ALA A 162 -15.55 6.49 -2.69
C ALA A 162 -14.14 5.93 -2.47
N PHE A 163 -13.55 6.16 -1.29
CA PHE A 163 -12.32 5.44 -0.92
C PHE A 163 -12.60 3.93 -0.79
N PRO A 164 -11.65 3.06 -1.21
CA PRO A 164 -10.27 3.34 -1.63
C PRO A 164 -10.07 3.63 -3.13
N LEU A 165 -11.16 3.81 -3.89
CA LEU A 165 -11.13 4.00 -5.35
C LEU A 165 -10.46 5.34 -5.74
N ASP A 166 -10.00 5.43 -6.97
CA ASP A 166 -9.38 6.65 -7.50
C ASP A 166 -10.33 7.86 -7.47
N GLY A 167 -11.62 7.64 -7.71
CA GLY A 167 -12.65 8.65 -7.60
C GLY A 167 -12.75 9.28 -6.21
N GLY A 168 -12.49 8.50 -5.16
CA GLY A 168 -12.39 9.01 -3.79
C GLY A 168 -11.19 9.93 -3.60
N ARG A 169 -10.02 9.56 -4.14
CA ARG A 169 -8.81 10.39 -4.12
C ARG A 169 -8.96 11.63 -5.01
N LEU A 170 -9.62 11.48 -6.13
CA LEU A 170 -9.93 12.61 -7.02
C LEU A 170 -10.87 13.60 -6.32
N LEU A 171 -11.95 13.12 -5.69
CA LEU A 171 -12.84 13.95 -4.89
C LEU A 171 -12.10 14.65 -3.75
N GLN A 172 -11.25 13.94 -3.03
CA GLN A 172 -10.38 14.52 -2.00
C GLN A 172 -9.55 15.66 -2.57
N SER A 173 -8.91 15.45 -3.73
CA SER A 173 -8.06 16.47 -4.37
C SER A 173 -8.86 17.71 -4.78
N LEU A 174 -10.08 17.54 -5.30
CA LEU A 174 -10.96 18.64 -5.69
C LEU A 174 -11.43 19.45 -4.49
N ILE A 175 -11.79 18.78 -3.39
CA ILE A 175 -12.16 19.46 -2.14
C ILE A 175 -10.95 20.20 -1.56
N TRP A 176 -9.77 19.56 -1.57
CA TRP A 176 -8.54 20.18 -1.11
C TRP A 176 -8.15 21.41 -1.93
N LEU A 177 -8.28 21.36 -3.27
CA LEU A 177 -8.09 22.52 -4.15
C LEU A 177 -8.96 23.72 -3.74
N ARG A 178 -10.21 23.47 -3.32
CA ARG A 178 -11.15 24.52 -2.95
C ARG A 178 -11.01 25.02 -1.52
N THR A 179 -10.63 24.14 -0.59
CA THR A 179 -10.63 24.46 0.85
C THR A 179 -9.25 24.80 1.39
N GLY A 180 -8.17 24.43 0.69
CA GLY A 180 -6.80 24.50 1.18
C GLY A 180 -6.49 23.49 2.30
N ASP A 181 -7.48 22.75 2.79
CA ASP A 181 -7.36 21.82 3.92
C ASP A 181 -7.48 20.36 3.45
N ARG A 182 -6.33 19.69 3.35
CA ARG A 182 -6.22 18.29 2.93
C ARG A 182 -6.97 17.34 3.86
N LEU A 183 -6.90 17.61 5.17
CA LEU A 183 -7.53 16.73 6.15
C LEU A 183 -9.05 16.80 6.11
N ARG A 184 -9.58 18.03 6.02
CA ARG A 184 -11.02 18.24 5.82
C ARG A 184 -11.48 17.54 4.54
N ALA A 185 -10.70 17.63 3.47
CA ALA A 185 -10.97 16.94 2.20
C ALA A 185 -10.99 15.42 2.37
N THR A 186 -9.99 14.84 3.05
CA THR A 186 -9.94 13.40 3.33
C THR A 186 -11.15 12.93 4.12
N ARG A 187 -11.53 13.67 5.18
CA ARG A 187 -12.69 13.32 6.00
C ARG A 187 -13.99 13.36 5.23
N ILE A 188 -14.19 14.36 4.39
CA ILE A 188 -15.40 14.47 3.57
C ILE A 188 -15.45 13.34 2.54
N ALA A 189 -14.36 13.10 1.81
CA ALA A 189 -14.30 12.03 0.82
C ALA A 189 -14.49 10.63 1.46
N ALA A 190 -13.90 10.38 2.63
CA ALA A 190 -14.09 9.13 3.36
C ALA A 190 -15.54 8.93 3.79
N ARG A 191 -16.22 9.97 4.29
CA ARG A 191 -17.63 9.90 4.68
C ARG A 191 -18.55 9.65 3.49
N ILE A 192 -18.29 10.26 2.34
CA ILE A 192 -19.03 9.98 1.10
C ILE A 192 -18.79 8.52 0.69
N GLY A 193 -17.54 8.01 0.77
CA GLY A 193 -17.22 6.62 0.51
C GLY A 193 -17.94 5.64 1.46
N MET A 194 -18.01 5.96 2.75
CA MET A 194 -18.79 5.17 3.72
C MET A 194 -20.27 5.16 3.38
N GLY A 195 -20.84 6.30 2.97
CA GLY A 195 -22.23 6.40 2.51
C GLY A 195 -22.49 5.48 1.32
N PHE A 196 -21.61 5.52 0.30
CA PHE A 196 -21.69 4.61 -0.84
C PHE A 196 -21.59 3.13 -0.43
N ALA A 197 -20.69 2.79 0.50
CA ALA A 197 -20.53 1.44 1.01
C ALA A 197 -21.82 0.95 1.72
N TYR A 198 -22.48 1.78 2.53
CA TYR A 198 -23.75 1.45 3.14
C TYR A 198 -24.87 1.24 2.12
N LEU A 199 -24.93 2.07 1.06
CA LEU A 199 -25.88 1.87 -0.04
C LEU A 199 -25.66 0.53 -0.75
N LEU A 200 -24.41 0.13 -0.97
CA LEU A 200 -24.06 -1.13 -1.60
C LEU A 200 -24.42 -2.32 -0.72
N ILE A 201 -24.22 -2.23 0.60
CA ILE A 201 -24.66 -3.25 1.56
C ILE A 201 -26.20 -3.38 1.55
N ALA A 202 -26.90 -2.25 1.60
CA ALA A 202 -28.36 -2.23 1.58
C ALA A 202 -28.92 -2.81 0.27
N TYR A 203 -28.31 -2.46 -0.87
CA TYR A 203 -28.65 -3.05 -2.17
C TYR A 203 -28.41 -4.55 -2.19
N GLY A 204 -27.26 -5.03 -1.67
CA GLY A 204 -26.95 -6.46 -1.59
C GLY A 204 -27.96 -7.23 -0.72
N LEU A 205 -28.36 -6.69 0.43
CA LEU A 205 -29.39 -7.27 1.27
C LEU A 205 -30.75 -7.29 0.57
N ALA A 206 -31.11 -6.21 -0.12
CA ALA A 206 -32.36 -6.14 -0.88
C ALA A 206 -32.40 -7.17 -2.01
N THR A 207 -31.33 -7.31 -2.78
CA THR A 207 -31.23 -8.32 -3.85
C THR A 207 -31.26 -9.76 -3.31
N PHE A 208 -30.66 -9.99 -2.14
CA PHE A 208 -30.73 -11.28 -1.45
C PHE A 208 -32.18 -11.60 -1.02
N VAL A 209 -32.86 -10.67 -0.34
CA VAL A 209 -34.19 -10.92 0.25
C VAL A 209 -35.31 -10.91 -0.80
N PHE A 210 -35.31 -9.91 -1.71
CA PHE A 210 -36.45 -9.70 -2.61
C PHE A 210 -36.25 -10.31 -3.99
N ALA A 211 -35.01 -10.43 -4.49
CA ALA A 211 -34.74 -11.01 -5.81
C ALA A 211 -34.25 -12.47 -5.72
N GLY A 212 -34.07 -13.04 -4.54
CA GLY A 212 -33.57 -14.40 -4.35
C GLY A 212 -32.15 -14.63 -4.88
N SER A 213 -31.42 -13.57 -5.20
CA SER A 213 -30.07 -13.67 -5.77
C SER A 213 -29.03 -13.82 -4.65
N LEU A 214 -28.76 -15.06 -4.25
CA LEU A 214 -27.80 -15.39 -3.20
C LEU A 214 -26.38 -14.86 -3.56
N VAL A 215 -25.88 -15.20 -4.76
CA VAL A 215 -24.51 -14.86 -5.15
C VAL A 215 -24.34 -13.36 -5.33
N GLY A 216 -25.25 -12.70 -6.04
CA GLY A 216 -25.18 -11.25 -6.27
C GLY A 216 -25.36 -10.45 -4.99
N GLY A 217 -26.31 -10.86 -4.12
CA GLY A 217 -26.56 -10.22 -2.85
C GLY A 217 -25.35 -10.31 -1.90
N VAL A 218 -24.83 -11.53 -1.69
CA VAL A 218 -23.65 -11.76 -0.82
C VAL A 218 -22.43 -11.02 -1.35
N TRP A 219 -22.21 -11.04 -2.68
CA TRP A 219 -21.09 -10.31 -3.28
C TRP A 219 -21.17 -8.80 -3.05
N SER A 220 -22.37 -8.20 -3.23
CA SER A 220 -22.58 -6.77 -3.02
C SER A 220 -22.39 -6.37 -1.56
N VAL A 221 -22.86 -7.19 -0.60
CA VAL A 221 -22.65 -6.98 0.84
C VAL A 221 -21.14 -7.05 1.17
N PHE A 222 -20.45 -8.06 0.64
CA PHE A 222 -19.01 -8.23 0.85
C PHE A 222 -18.22 -7.03 0.31
N LEU A 223 -18.51 -6.59 -0.92
CA LEU A 223 -17.87 -5.45 -1.55
C LEU A 223 -18.12 -4.15 -0.76
N GLY A 224 -19.37 -3.94 -0.34
CA GLY A 224 -19.73 -2.80 0.51
C GLY A 224 -19.03 -2.83 1.87
N TRP A 225 -18.92 -3.97 2.52
CA TRP A 225 -18.17 -4.13 3.76
C TRP A 225 -16.67 -3.84 3.56
N PHE A 226 -16.08 -4.33 2.47
CA PHE A 226 -14.67 -4.06 2.11
C PHE A 226 -14.44 -2.56 1.92
N LEU A 227 -15.27 -1.88 1.12
CA LEU A 227 -15.16 -0.44 0.88
C LEU A 227 -15.36 0.36 2.18
N LEU A 228 -16.28 -0.07 3.06
CA LEU A 228 -16.51 0.58 4.35
C LEU A 228 -15.27 0.54 5.24
N ASN A 229 -14.62 -0.62 5.34
CA ASN A 229 -13.40 -0.77 6.14
C ASN A 229 -12.23 0.04 5.54
N ALA A 230 -12.09 0.04 4.22
CA ALA A 230 -11.07 0.82 3.55
C ALA A 230 -11.28 2.34 3.74
N ALA A 231 -12.52 2.84 3.59
CA ALA A 231 -12.83 4.25 3.84
C ALA A 231 -12.57 4.68 5.29
N ARG A 232 -12.88 3.83 6.27
CA ARG A 232 -12.56 4.05 7.69
C ARG A 232 -11.06 4.11 7.94
N SER A 233 -10.29 3.23 7.30
CA SER A 233 -8.84 3.21 7.41
C SER A 233 -8.20 4.49 6.85
N GLU A 234 -8.72 5.02 5.75
CA GLU A 234 -8.26 6.29 5.17
C GLU A 234 -8.58 7.49 6.10
N GLU A 235 -9.77 7.53 6.70
CA GLU A 235 -10.12 8.58 7.67
C GLU A 235 -9.21 8.51 8.91
N ALA A 236 -8.98 7.31 9.46
CA ALA A 236 -8.10 7.08 10.60
C ALA A 236 -6.64 7.47 10.27
N GLY A 237 -6.13 7.07 9.11
CA GLY A 237 -4.80 7.47 8.65
C GLY A 237 -4.63 8.98 8.52
N GLY A 238 -5.65 9.68 8.03
CA GLY A 238 -5.67 11.14 7.98
C GLY A 238 -5.61 11.80 9.37
N LEU A 239 -6.34 11.25 10.35
CA LEU A 239 -6.32 11.73 11.74
C LEU A 239 -4.97 11.50 12.41
N ILE A 240 -4.33 10.35 12.17
CA ILE A 240 -3.00 10.02 12.67
C ILE A 240 -1.98 11.03 12.13
N ARG A 241 -1.98 11.28 10.81
CA ARG A 241 -1.08 12.26 10.19
C ARG A 241 -1.29 13.67 10.75
N GLN A 242 -2.53 14.06 11.02
CA GLN A 242 -2.82 15.35 11.66
C GLN A 242 -2.29 15.41 13.08
N ALA A 243 -2.49 14.36 13.86
CA ALA A 243 -2.02 14.29 15.24
C ALA A 243 -0.49 14.40 15.35
N LEU A 244 0.21 13.92 14.33
CA LEU A 244 1.68 13.94 14.24
C LEU A 244 2.22 15.14 13.45
N SER A 245 1.35 15.97 12.85
CA SER A 245 1.79 17.11 12.05
C SER A 245 2.45 18.18 12.94
N GLY A 246 3.61 18.69 12.50
CA GLY A 246 4.38 19.69 13.24
C GLY A 246 5.27 19.12 14.35
N ILE A 247 5.30 17.79 14.54
CA ILE A 247 6.19 17.12 15.48
C ILE A 247 7.43 16.64 14.72
N SER A 248 8.61 16.99 15.23
CA SER A 248 9.89 16.55 14.66
C SER A 248 10.34 15.22 15.27
N VAL A 249 11.21 14.52 14.54
CA VAL A 249 11.87 13.28 15.00
C VAL A 249 12.56 13.51 16.35
N ARG A 250 13.19 14.67 16.55
CA ARG A 250 13.86 15.05 17.81
C ARG A 250 12.93 15.04 19.02
N ASP A 251 11.65 15.39 18.82
CA ASP A 251 10.68 15.51 19.93
C ASP A 251 10.21 14.13 20.43
N VAL A 252 10.48 13.07 19.67
CA VAL A 252 9.97 11.70 19.91
C VAL A 252 11.07 10.68 20.11
N MET A 253 12.26 10.93 19.54
CA MET A 253 13.38 9.98 19.63
C MET A 253 13.82 9.73 21.08
N THR A 254 14.25 8.51 21.35
CA THR A 254 15.07 8.21 22.53
C THR A 254 16.50 8.67 22.23
N PRO A 255 16.98 9.73 22.91
CA PRO A 255 18.31 10.27 22.65
C PRO A 255 19.41 9.36 23.22
N ASN A 256 20.60 9.40 22.61
CA ASN A 256 21.80 8.69 23.07
C ASN A 256 21.53 7.20 23.39
N PRO A 257 21.05 6.40 22.42
CA PRO A 257 20.75 4.99 22.66
C PRO A 257 22.01 4.22 23.07
N VAL A 258 21.82 3.24 23.93
CA VAL A 258 22.90 2.33 24.31
C VAL A 258 23.34 1.56 23.05
N GLN A 259 24.64 1.58 22.76
CA GLN A 259 25.24 0.90 21.63
C GLN A 259 25.97 -0.36 22.06
N ALA A 260 25.94 -1.40 21.25
CA ALA A 260 26.67 -2.65 21.47
C ALA A 260 27.83 -2.80 20.50
N PRO A 261 29.01 -3.30 20.93
CA PRO A 261 30.09 -3.65 20.01
C PRO A 261 29.67 -4.80 19.10
N ASP A 262 30.01 -4.74 17.84
CA ASP A 262 29.66 -5.79 16.86
C ASP A 262 30.63 -6.99 16.87
N ASN A 263 31.76 -6.85 17.54
CA ASN A 263 32.82 -7.86 17.66
C ASN A 263 32.69 -8.76 18.91
N ILE A 264 31.62 -8.67 19.67
CA ILE A 264 31.31 -9.55 20.80
C ILE A 264 30.46 -10.75 20.35
N SER A 265 30.46 -11.85 21.14
CA SER A 265 29.57 -12.96 20.86
C SER A 265 28.12 -12.65 21.16
N VAL A 266 27.20 -13.35 20.50
CA VAL A 266 25.73 -13.26 20.75
C VAL A 266 25.43 -13.55 22.22
N GLU A 267 26.13 -14.50 22.86
CA GLU A 267 26.01 -14.83 24.29
C GLU A 267 26.38 -13.63 25.18
N ALA A 268 27.50 -12.96 24.86
CA ALA A 268 27.96 -11.79 25.60
C ALA A 268 26.97 -10.61 25.41
N ALA A 269 26.40 -10.45 24.20
CA ALA A 269 25.39 -9.42 23.94
C ALA A 269 24.09 -9.68 24.70
N LEU A 270 23.64 -10.94 24.79
CA LEU A 270 22.46 -11.29 25.57
C LEU A 270 22.62 -10.93 27.05
N HIS A 271 23.74 -11.34 27.66
CA HIS A 271 23.95 -11.07 29.08
C HIS A 271 24.30 -9.62 29.39
N GLY A 272 25.18 -9.01 28.59
CA GLY A 272 25.67 -7.65 28.85
C GLY A 272 24.72 -6.53 28.48
N TYR A 273 23.84 -6.75 27.51
CA TYR A 273 22.96 -5.70 26.97
C TYR A 273 21.48 -6.02 27.13
N VAL A 274 21.02 -7.19 26.65
CA VAL A 274 19.58 -7.50 26.63
C VAL A 274 19.05 -7.79 28.03
N LEU A 275 19.72 -8.64 28.81
CA LEU A 275 19.30 -8.98 30.17
C LEU A 275 19.63 -7.86 31.18
N ALA A 276 20.66 -7.08 30.89
CA ALA A 276 21.09 -5.95 31.75
C ALA A 276 20.25 -4.67 31.55
N SER A 277 19.45 -4.58 30.46
CA SER A 277 18.68 -3.39 30.16
C SER A 277 17.21 -3.75 29.84
N ARG A 278 16.35 -2.72 29.75
CA ARG A 278 14.94 -2.87 29.32
C ARG A 278 14.76 -2.72 27.79
N HIS A 279 15.87 -2.62 27.06
CA HIS A 279 15.84 -2.40 25.63
C HIS A 279 15.88 -3.75 24.87
N SER A 280 15.16 -3.82 23.77
CA SER A 280 15.13 -5.00 22.89
C SER A 280 15.93 -4.79 21.60
N THR A 281 16.60 -3.64 21.47
CA THR A 281 17.31 -3.28 20.24
C THR A 281 18.45 -2.33 20.57
N PHE A 282 19.58 -2.55 19.93
CA PHE A 282 20.82 -1.83 20.18
C PHE A 282 21.48 -1.46 18.85
N PRO A 283 21.73 -0.18 18.57
CA PRO A 283 22.65 0.20 17.51
C PRO A 283 24.00 -0.45 17.75
N THR A 284 24.66 -0.93 16.69
CA THR A 284 25.96 -1.57 16.80
C THR A 284 27.07 -0.69 16.23
N HIS A 285 28.25 -0.80 16.80
CA HIS A 285 29.44 -0.10 16.30
C HIS A 285 30.59 -1.09 16.11
N ASP A 286 31.44 -0.79 15.12
CA ASP A 286 32.68 -1.52 14.85
C ASP A 286 33.78 -1.19 15.89
N ALA A 287 34.96 -1.82 15.72
CA ALA A 287 36.12 -1.58 16.58
C ALA A 287 36.65 -0.14 16.48
N GLY A 288 36.34 0.58 15.41
CA GLY A 288 36.65 2.00 15.22
C GLY A 288 35.63 2.96 15.82
N GLY A 289 34.54 2.43 16.43
CA GLY A 289 33.46 3.23 16.98
C GLY A 289 32.47 3.77 15.93
N GLN A 290 32.55 3.30 14.68
CA GLN A 290 31.63 3.68 13.64
C GLN A 290 30.36 2.82 13.68
N LEU A 291 29.21 3.43 13.44
CA LEU A 291 27.94 2.75 13.40
C LEU A 291 27.93 1.68 12.29
N SER A 292 27.73 0.41 12.67
CA SER A 292 27.76 -0.73 11.75
C SER A 292 26.38 -1.27 11.42
N GLY A 293 25.37 -1.07 12.30
CA GLY A 293 24.01 -1.54 12.06
C GLY A 293 23.10 -1.51 13.27
N LEU A 294 22.14 -2.44 13.31
CA LEU A 294 21.12 -2.53 14.35
C LEU A 294 20.93 -3.98 14.80
N LEU A 295 21.23 -4.27 16.05
CA LEU A 295 20.99 -5.57 16.69
C LEU A 295 19.57 -5.58 17.26
N THR A 296 18.75 -6.58 16.89
CA THR A 296 17.40 -6.76 17.41
C THR A 296 17.27 -8.04 18.23
N LEU A 297 16.31 -8.07 19.15
CA LEU A 297 16.02 -9.27 19.93
C LEU A 297 15.58 -10.44 19.04
N GLY A 298 14.88 -10.16 17.93
CA GLY A 298 14.50 -11.18 16.95
C GLY A 298 15.70 -11.84 16.30
N ALA A 299 16.70 -11.04 15.90
CA ALA A 299 17.95 -11.57 15.33
C ALA A 299 18.68 -12.49 16.32
N LEU A 300 18.77 -12.08 17.58
CA LEU A 300 19.41 -12.89 18.64
C LEU A 300 18.66 -14.20 18.92
N LYS A 301 17.33 -14.20 18.90
CA LYS A 301 16.50 -15.40 19.10
C LYS A 301 16.67 -16.44 18.00
N ASN A 302 17.00 -16.02 16.80
CA ASN A 302 17.21 -16.93 15.66
C ASN A 302 18.53 -17.69 15.72
N VAL A 303 19.44 -17.33 16.64
CA VAL A 303 20.69 -18.07 16.86
C VAL A 303 20.47 -19.21 17.85
N ALA A 304 20.75 -20.44 17.40
CA ALA A 304 20.65 -21.64 18.26
C ALA A 304 21.48 -21.47 19.52
N PRO A 305 21.02 -21.95 20.71
CA PRO A 305 21.70 -21.75 21.96
C PRO A 305 23.16 -22.20 21.93
N GLU A 306 23.45 -23.31 21.25
CA GLU A 306 24.79 -23.92 21.15
C GLU A 306 25.76 -23.07 20.32
N ALA A 307 25.22 -22.26 19.38
CA ALA A 307 26.01 -21.40 18.51
C ALA A 307 26.25 -19.98 19.07
N ARG A 308 25.56 -19.57 20.13
CA ARG A 308 25.62 -18.21 20.67
C ARG A 308 26.98 -17.75 21.14
N GLY A 309 27.78 -18.69 21.66
CA GLY A 309 29.14 -18.42 22.13
C GLY A 309 30.15 -18.18 21.00
N THR A 310 29.88 -18.72 19.81
CA THR A 310 30.77 -18.66 18.64
C THR A 310 30.30 -17.70 17.54
N THR A 311 29.04 -17.34 17.52
CA THR A 311 28.47 -16.38 16.57
C THR A 311 28.69 -14.95 17.07
N PHE A 312 29.21 -14.07 16.23
CA PHE A 312 29.42 -12.67 16.58
C PHE A 312 28.19 -11.83 16.26
N VAL A 313 28.04 -10.71 16.98
CA VAL A 313 26.96 -9.74 16.78
C VAL A 313 26.92 -9.23 15.34
N LYS A 314 28.07 -8.93 14.72
CA LYS A 314 28.19 -8.49 13.32
C LYS A 314 27.54 -9.45 12.31
N ASP A 315 27.51 -10.76 12.61
CA ASP A 315 27.01 -11.78 11.68
C ASP A 315 25.47 -11.86 11.68
N VAL A 316 24.82 -11.28 12.71
CA VAL A 316 23.36 -11.30 12.88
C VAL A 316 22.71 -9.90 12.93
N THR A 317 23.54 -8.87 12.92
CA THR A 317 23.09 -7.47 12.92
C THR A 317 22.44 -7.12 11.59
N CYS A 318 21.33 -6.36 11.62
CA CYS A 318 20.77 -5.71 10.44
C CYS A 318 21.76 -4.66 9.92
N PRO A 319 22.29 -4.79 8.69
CA PRO A 319 23.27 -3.86 8.15
C PRO A 319 22.71 -2.43 8.09
N LEU A 320 23.59 -1.43 8.28
CA LEU A 320 23.17 -0.03 8.31
C LEU A 320 22.40 0.42 7.06
N ASP A 321 22.79 -0.10 5.88
CA ASP A 321 22.13 0.20 4.60
C ASP A 321 20.68 -0.33 4.53
N SER A 322 20.34 -1.29 5.38
CA SER A 322 19.01 -1.89 5.49
C SER A 322 18.22 -1.37 6.70
N VAL A 323 18.76 -0.41 7.46
CA VAL A 323 18.07 0.22 8.58
C VAL A 323 17.57 1.59 8.14
N PRO A 324 16.26 1.90 8.30
CA PRO A 324 15.76 3.24 8.05
C PRO A 324 16.49 4.28 8.89
N THR A 325 16.86 5.39 8.27
CA THR A 325 17.49 6.52 8.95
C THR A 325 16.67 7.80 8.80
N ALA A 326 16.75 8.69 9.77
CA ALA A 326 16.09 9.99 9.76
C ALA A 326 17.00 11.07 10.37
N SER A 327 16.77 12.32 9.99
CA SER A 327 17.39 13.47 10.65
C SER A 327 16.53 13.94 11.85
N PRO A 328 17.14 14.51 12.89
CA PRO A 328 16.38 15.09 14.02
C PRO A 328 15.34 16.14 13.61
N ALA A 329 15.57 16.85 12.53
CA ALA A 329 14.67 17.88 12.02
C ALA A 329 13.54 17.35 11.11
N ASP A 330 13.58 16.08 10.73
CA ASP A 330 12.56 15.49 9.87
C ASP A 330 11.20 15.44 10.58
N PRO A 331 10.09 15.60 9.85
CA PRO A 331 8.77 15.37 10.40
C PRO A 331 8.57 13.89 10.77
N VAL A 332 8.01 13.60 11.94
CA VAL A 332 7.69 12.23 12.38
C VAL A 332 6.75 11.52 11.40
N THR A 333 5.93 12.28 10.67
CA THR A 333 5.03 11.74 9.64
C THR A 333 5.76 10.98 8.52
N ASN A 334 7.04 11.29 8.26
CA ASN A 334 7.85 10.58 7.27
C ASN A 334 8.21 9.15 7.69
N LEU A 335 8.10 8.84 8.98
CA LEU A 335 8.36 7.51 9.52
C LEU A 335 7.14 6.60 9.49
N LEU A 336 5.96 7.14 9.17
CA LEU A 336 4.74 6.34 9.05
C LEU A 336 4.80 5.44 7.83
N GLY A 337 4.72 4.14 8.05
CA GLY A 337 4.75 3.13 6.98
C GLY A 337 6.16 2.69 6.57
N VAL A 338 7.21 3.27 7.11
CA VAL A 338 8.58 2.77 6.94
C VAL A 338 8.76 1.56 7.85
N SER A 339 8.89 0.38 7.27
CA SER A 339 9.08 -0.87 8.02
C SER A 339 9.99 -1.80 7.22
N GLU A 340 11.24 -1.83 7.63
CA GLU A 340 12.19 -2.85 7.18
C GLU A 340 12.12 -4.06 8.11
N ALA A 341 12.06 -5.26 7.54
CA ALA A 341 11.86 -6.48 8.31
C ALA A 341 12.98 -6.72 9.32
N CYS A 342 14.23 -6.42 8.96
CA CYS A 342 15.37 -6.67 9.83
C CYS A 342 15.51 -5.65 10.97
N SER A 343 15.02 -4.41 10.80
CA SER A 343 15.03 -3.36 11.83
C SER A 343 13.84 -3.45 12.80
N GLU A 344 12.89 -4.36 12.54
CA GLU A 344 11.64 -4.51 13.30
C GLU A 344 10.89 -3.16 13.44
N GLY A 345 10.89 -2.35 12.37
CA GLY A 345 10.24 -1.05 12.31
C GLY A 345 10.93 0.07 13.09
N ARG A 346 12.18 -0.12 13.47
CA ARG A 346 12.96 0.92 14.16
C ARG A 346 13.73 1.76 13.16
N THR A 347 13.90 3.05 13.51
CA THR A 347 14.61 4.04 12.70
C THR A 347 15.75 4.63 13.53
N LEU A 348 16.95 4.68 12.95
CA LEU A 348 18.09 5.36 13.55
C LEU A 348 18.05 6.85 13.22
N VAL A 349 18.33 7.69 14.21
CA VAL A 349 18.35 9.14 14.02
C VAL A 349 19.79 9.60 13.95
N LEU A 350 20.16 10.14 12.79
CA LEU A 350 21.51 10.59 12.50
C LEU A 350 21.57 12.11 12.33
N ASP A 351 22.51 12.76 13.00
CA ASP A 351 22.86 14.15 12.75
C ASP A 351 24.29 14.23 12.19
N LYS A 352 24.43 14.70 10.95
CA LYS A 352 25.72 14.77 10.24
C LYS A 352 26.50 13.44 10.23
N GLY A 353 25.78 12.33 10.12
CA GLY A 353 26.34 10.98 10.09
C GLY A 353 26.61 10.38 11.49
N GLN A 354 26.39 11.10 12.56
CA GLN A 354 26.54 10.57 13.92
C GLN A 354 25.19 10.13 14.48
N LEU A 355 25.16 9.00 15.19
CA LEU A 355 23.97 8.50 15.86
C LEU A 355 23.63 9.39 17.07
N VAL A 356 22.46 10.03 17.01
CA VAL A 356 21.97 10.91 18.08
C VAL A 356 20.72 10.37 18.78
N GLY A 357 20.03 9.39 18.15
CA GLY A 357 18.80 8.82 18.72
C GLY A 357 18.31 7.59 17.99
N ILE A 358 17.27 6.98 18.53
CA ILE A 358 16.52 5.88 17.94
C ILE A 358 15.03 6.12 18.13
N ILE A 359 14.21 5.74 17.16
CA ILE A 359 12.75 5.72 17.27
C ILE A 359 12.27 4.29 17.09
N SER A 360 11.36 3.88 17.98
CA SER A 360 10.67 2.60 17.93
C SER A 360 9.19 2.79 17.60
N PRO A 361 8.47 1.74 17.14
CA PRO A 361 7.02 1.79 16.96
C PRO A 361 6.24 2.16 18.24
N SER A 362 6.76 1.79 19.41
CA SER A 362 6.17 2.14 20.70
C SER A 362 6.24 3.63 21.00
N ASP A 363 7.29 4.33 20.58
CA ASP A 363 7.42 5.79 20.78
C ASP A 363 6.34 6.52 20.00
N ILE A 364 6.11 6.11 18.74
CA ILE A 364 5.04 6.65 17.87
C ILE A 364 3.66 6.34 18.48
N THR A 365 3.45 5.12 18.96
CA THR A 365 2.18 4.71 19.57
C THR A 365 1.89 5.50 20.83
N MET A 366 2.88 5.69 21.69
CA MET A 366 2.76 6.48 22.93
C MET A 366 2.46 7.96 22.62
N LEU A 367 3.10 8.52 21.60
CA LEU A 367 2.83 9.87 21.13
C LEU A 367 1.38 10.01 20.63
N LEU A 368 0.89 9.06 19.85
CA LEU A 368 -0.49 9.03 19.38
C LEU A 368 -1.49 8.95 20.53
N GLN A 369 -1.26 8.09 21.51
CA GLN A 369 -2.10 7.99 22.69
C GLN A 369 -2.15 9.32 23.46
N ARG A 370 -1.02 9.98 23.64
CA ARG A 370 -0.94 11.30 24.31
C ARG A 370 -1.67 12.38 23.52
N SER A 371 -1.53 12.39 22.18
CA SER A 371 -2.19 13.40 21.33
C SER A 371 -3.71 13.18 21.22
N LEU A 372 -4.20 11.95 21.31
CA LEU A 372 -5.63 11.63 21.30
C LEU A 372 -6.30 11.86 22.66
N THR A 373 -5.60 11.64 23.77
CA THR A 373 -6.09 11.92 25.13
C THR A 373 -5.95 13.40 25.52
N GLY A 374 -4.96 14.11 24.96
CA GLY A 374 -4.70 15.52 25.19
C GLY A 374 -5.48 16.44 24.24
N ARG A 375 -6.80 16.39 24.21
CA ARG A 375 -7.66 17.47 23.67
C ARG A 375 -7.69 18.68 24.60
N SER A 376 -6.55 19.08 25.15
CA SER A 376 -6.38 20.33 25.91
C SER A 376 -4.95 20.80 25.71
N SER A 377 -4.81 21.86 24.88
CA SER A 377 -3.72 22.85 24.90
C SER A 377 -2.44 22.47 25.66
N VAL A 378 -1.59 21.61 25.11
CA VAL A 378 -0.20 21.61 25.50
C VAL A 378 0.56 22.44 24.47
N ARG A 379 0.63 23.75 24.68
CA ARG A 379 1.78 24.57 24.29
C ARG A 379 2.97 23.91 24.99
N PHE A 380 3.88 23.33 24.23
CA PHE A 380 5.20 22.96 24.72
C PHE A 380 5.92 24.26 25.13
N GLY A 381 5.63 24.68 26.32
CA GLY A 381 6.39 25.72 27.02
C GLY A 381 7.75 25.12 27.36
N THR A 382 8.78 25.79 26.89
CA THR A 382 10.17 25.62 27.27
C THR A 382 10.28 25.31 28.78
N MET A 383 10.55 24.04 29.13
CA MET A 383 11.08 23.72 30.46
C MET A 383 12.48 24.36 30.55
N ARG A 384 12.56 25.54 31.19
CA ARG A 384 13.82 26.03 31.74
C ARG A 384 14.22 25.07 32.86
N PRO A 385 15.45 24.63 32.95
CA PRO A 385 15.95 23.97 34.16
C PRO A 385 15.88 24.97 35.30
N GLN A 386 15.24 24.59 36.38
CA GLN A 386 15.35 25.31 37.64
C GLN A 386 16.65 24.93 38.35
N PRO A 387 17.27 25.87 39.08
CA PRO A 387 18.63 25.78 39.61
C PRO A 387 18.83 24.71 40.67
#